data_ca137883c3ac5ce9b2f58556d99bef19
#
_entry.id   ca137883c3ac5ce9b2f58556d99bef19
#
_cell.length_a   1.000
_cell.length_b   1.000
_cell.length_c   1.000
_cell.angle_alpha   90.00
_cell.angle_beta   90.00
_cell.angle_gamma   90.00
#
_symmetry.space_group_name_H-M   'P 1'
#
loop_
_entity.id
_entity.type
_entity.pdbx_description
1 polymer ?
#
loop_
_entity_poly.entity_id
_entity_poly.type
_entity_poly.pdbx_seq_one_letter_code
_entity_poly.pdbx_strand_id
1 'polypeptide(L)' 'MKYLCDKKRHLICVPYSIKNLHLMAEELNIKKCWFHKDHYDIPKKRFDEIQSQCTIVSSKVIV' A
#
# COMPACT_ATOMS: atom_id res chain seq x y z
N MET A 1 -6.42 -10.76 -1.56
CA MET A 1 -6.44 -9.50 -0.80
C MET A 1 -6.81 -8.33 -1.70
N LYS A 2 -7.42 -7.35 -1.11
CA LYS A 2 -7.73 -6.11 -1.81
C LYS A 2 -6.74 -5.03 -1.37
N TYR A 3 -6.24 -4.26 -2.31
CA TYR A 3 -5.26 -3.20 -2.01
C TYR A 3 -5.95 -1.84 -2.04
N LEU A 4 -5.66 -1.01 -1.04
CA LEU A 4 -6.21 0.34 -0.91
C LEU A 4 -5.06 1.34 -0.84
N CYS A 5 -5.17 2.44 -1.59
CA CYS A 5 -4.17 3.49 -1.51
C CYS A 5 -4.85 4.86 -1.52
N ASP A 6 -4.13 5.87 -1.04
CA ASP A 6 -4.60 7.25 -1.10
C ASP A 6 -3.71 8.07 -2.04
N LYS A 7 -4.07 9.33 -2.25
CA LYS A 7 -3.30 10.22 -3.13
C LYS A 7 -1.96 10.66 -2.54
N LYS A 8 -1.74 10.38 -1.26
CA LYS A 8 -0.48 10.68 -0.57
C LYS A 8 0.49 9.51 -0.58
N ARG A 9 0.19 8.48 -1.38
CA ARG A 9 1.04 7.30 -1.57
C ARG A 9 1.09 6.37 -0.36
N HIS A 10 0.08 6.40 0.49
CA HIS A 10 -0.07 5.40 1.54
C HIS A 10 -0.77 4.17 0.97
N LEU A 11 -0.38 2.99 1.40
CA LEU A 11 -0.87 1.73 0.86
C LEU A 11 -1.13 0.74 1.97
N ILE A 12 -2.32 0.15 1.96
CA ILE A 12 -2.68 -0.94 2.88
C ILE A 12 -3.42 -2.03 2.11
N CYS A 13 -3.77 -3.09 2.80
CA CYS A 13 -4.55 -4.18 2.22
C CYS A 13 -5.70 -4.56 3.16
N VAL A 14 -6.66 -5.27 2.59
CA VAL A 14 -7.80 -5.83 3.32
C VAL A 14 -7.89 -7.31 2.95
N PRO A 15 -7.95 -8.24 3.90
CA PRO A 15 -7.94 -8.06 5.36
C PRO A 15 -6.64 -7.46 5.86
N TYR A 16 -6.76 -6.56 6.82
CA TYR A 16 -5.60 -5.84 7.34
C TYR A 16 -4.86 -6.68 8.39
N SER A 17 -3.57 -6.81 8.21
CA SER A 17 -2.65 -7.33 9.23
C SER A 17 -1.23 -6.96 8.80
N ILE A 18 -0.30 -6.93 9.73
CA ILE A 18 1.10 -6.66 9.40
C ILE A 18 1.63 -7.75 8.46
N LYS A 19 1.27 -8.99 8.71
CA LYS A 19 1.66 -10.10 7.83
C LYS A 19 1.14 -9.88 6.41
N ASN A 20 -0.13 -9.50 6.27
CA ASN A 20 -0.72 -9.26 4.96
C ASN A 20 -0.11 -8.06 4.26
N LEU A 21 0.29 -7.02 5.01
CA LEU A 21 0.99 -5.89 4.42
C LEU A 21 2.30 -6.32 3.77
N HIS A 22 3.04 -7.19 4.44
CA HIS A 22 4.30 -7.70 3.86
C HIS A 22 4.05 -8.59 2.65
N LEU A 23 2.99 -9.41 2.67
CA LEU A 23 2.61 -10.23 1.51
C LEU A 23 2.22 -9.35 0.32
N MET A 24 1.46 -8.29 0.57
CA MET A 24 1.11 -7.32 -0.45
C MET A 24 2.36 -6.71 -1.08
N ALA A 25 3.31 -6.29 -0.24
CA ALA A 25 4.54 -5.69 -0.73
C ALA A 25 5.34 -6.66 -1.60
N GLU A 26 5.38 -7.94 -1.22
CA GLU A 26 6.02 -8.95 -2.05
C GLU A 26 5.35 -9.07 -3.41
N GLU A 27 4.02 -9.13 -3.44
CA GLU A 27 3.28 -9.24 -4.69
C GLU A 27 3.46 -8.03 -5.60
N LEU A 28 3.53 -6.83 -5.00
CA LEU A 28 3.72 -5.59 -5.73
C LEU A 28 5.20 -5.26 -5.96
N ASN A 29 6.09 -6.11 -5.45
CA ASN A 29 7.52 -5.93 -5.57
C ASN A 29 7.99 -4.61 -4.96
N ILE A 30 7.47 -4.30 -3.77
CA ILE A 30 7.85 -3.14 -2.97
C ILE A 30 8.80 -3.60 -1.88
N LYS A 31 9.93 -2.94 -1.76
CA LYS A 31 10.94 -3.29 -0.76
C LYS A 31 10.46 -2.99 0.66
N LYS A 32 10.89 -3.81 1.62
CA LYS A 32 10.49 -3.67 3.02
C LYS A 32 10.87 -2.32 3.62
N CYS A 33 11.88 -1.64 3.08
CA CYS A 33 12.28 -0.32 3.57
C CYS A 33 11.18 0.74 3.42
N TRP A 34 10.16 0.46 2.62
CA TRP A 34 9.01 1.35 2.45
C TRP A 34 7.92 1.11 3.49
N PHE A 35 8.11 0.13 4.37
CA PHE A 35 7.17 -0.13 5.45
C PHE A 35 7.30 0.94 6.54
N HIS A 36 6.16 1.50 6.98
CA HIS A 36 6.13 2.54 8.00
C HIS A 36 5.02 2.24 9.02
N LYS A 37 5.40 1.71 10.18
CA LYS A 37 4.53 1.39 11.32
C LYS A 37 3.36 0.46 10.98
N ASP A 38 2.38 0.95 10.23
CA ASP A 38 1.10 0.27 10.01
C ASP A 38 0.66 0.33 8.55
N HIS A 39 1.51 0.82 7.65
CA HIS A 39 1.21 0.89 6.22
C HIS A 39 2.51 0.87 5.43
N TYR A 40 2.38 0.74 4.10
CA TYR A 40 3.51 0.91 3.19
C TYR A 40 3.39 2.27 2.50
N ASP A 41 4.54 2.88 2.20
CA ASP A 41 4.59 4.03 1.32
C ASP A 41 4.88 3.54 -0.09
N ILE A 42 4.23 4.14 -1.09
CA ILE A 42 4.46 3.79 -2.49
C ILE A 42 5.62 4.62 -3.01
N PRO A 43 6.66 4.00 -3.59
CA PRO A 43 7.74 4.76 -4.23
C PRO A 43 7.15 5.72 -5.28
N LYS A 44 7.56 6.96 -5.24
CA LYS A 44 7.01 7.99 -6.13
C LYS A 44 7.09 7.58 -7.61
N LYS A 45 8.19 6.97 -8.02
CA LYS A 45 8.39 6.54 -9.40
C LYS A 45 7.44 5.44 -9.84
N ARG A 46 6.86 4.71 -8.89
CA ARG A 46 5.97 3.58 -9.17
C ARG A 46 4.52 3.89 -8.82
N PHE A 47 4.22 5.14 -8.47
CA PHE A 47 2.89 5.48 -7.96
C PHE A 47 1.79 5.15 -8.98
N ASP A 48 1.96 5.58 -10.22
CA ASP A 48 0.94 5.33 -11.25
C ASP A 48 0.73 3.83 -11.49
N GLU A 49 1.80 3.08 -11.54
CA GLU A 49 1.74 1.62 -11.74
C GLU A 49 1.00 0.94 -10.60
N ILE A 50 1.37 1.26 -9.36
CA ILE A 50 0.80 0.60 -8.18
C ILE A 50 -0.63 1.07 -7.95
N GLN A 51 -0.89 2.37 -8.13
CA GLN A 51 -2.22 2.93 -7.98
C GLN A 51 -3.24 2.24 -8.89
N SER A 52 -2.84 1.86 -10.09
CA SER A 52 -3.73 1.20 -11.04
C SER A 52 -4.19 -0.18 -10.56
N GLN A 53 -3.48 -0.77 -9.61
CA GLN A 53 -3.81 -2.07 -9.04
C GLN A 53 -4.57 -1.95 -7.71
N CYS A 54 -4.89 -0.75 -7.29
CA CYS A 54 -5.48 -0.48 -5.97
C CYS A 54 -6.81 0.23 -6.12
N THR A 55 -7.61 0.19 -5.05
CA THR A 55 -8.76 1.05 -4.91
C THR A 55 -8.31 2.33 -4.23
N ILE A 56 -8.59 3.48 -4.84
CA ILE A 56 -8.22 4.77 -4.28
C ILE A 56 -9.24 5.16 -3.21
N VAL A 57 -8.75 5.49 -2.02
CA VAL A 57 -9.59 5.86 -0.89
C VAL A 57 -9.07 7.16 -0.27
N SER A 58 -9.86 7.73 0.63
CA SER A 58 -9.45 8.90 1.40
C SER A 58 -8.31 8.54 2.34
N SER A 59 -7.39 9.46 2.59
CA SER A 59 -6.31 9.26 3.55
C SER A 59 -6.83 8.90 4.94
N LYS A 60 -8.04 9.33 5.30
CA LYS A 60 -8.67 8.99 6.58
C LYS A 60 -8.95 7.51 6.73
N VAL A 61 -9.08 6.77 5.64
CA VAL A 61 -9.33 5.34 5.66
C VAL A 61 -8.06 4.58 6.03
N ILE A 62 -6.92 5.10 5.64
CA ILE A 62 -5.63 4.41 5.80
C ILE A 62 -4.95 4.76 7.11
N VAL A 63 -5.09 5.97 7.57
CA VAL A 63 -4.37 6.45 8.76
C VAL A 63 -5.25 6.52 9.99
#